data_655df4df4ee261b3ce7daae5faddf32d
#
_entry.id   655df4df4ee261b3ce7daae5faddf32d
#
_cell.length_a   1.000
_cell.length_b   1.000
_cell.length_c   1.000
_cell.angle_alpha   90.00
_cell.angle_beta   90.00
_cell.angle_gamma   90.00
#
_symmetry.space_group_name_H-M   'P 1'
#
loop_
_entity.id
_entity.type
_entity.pdbx_description
1 polymer ?
#
loop_
_entity_poly.entity_id
_entity_poly.type
_entity_poly.pdbx_seq_one_letter_code
_entity_poly.pdbx_strand_id
1 'polypeptide(L)'
;LTEEIAPKWTEPAIRVLMMPRDTNAHGTIFGGVILSYIDQAGAIEARRQGCVLMVTVSLDRVVFHEPVFVGDLISFWTETVRIGTTSITVKVVCEAIRGNDPNERVVVTEASVVYVNVGKDRKPTPIRQKANAYNA
;
A
#
# COMPACT_ATOMS: atom_id res chain seq x y z
N LEU A 1 -8.27 25.37 1.39
CA LEU A 1 -6.94 24.92 1.80
C LEU A 1 -6.68 23.57 1.24
N THR A 2 -5.83 23.51 0.24
CA THR A 2 -5.30 22.25 -0.23
C THR A 2 -4.35 21.71 0.83
N GLU A 3 -4.71 20.58 1.42
CA GLU A 3 -3.81 19.87 2.31
C GLU A 3 -2.56 19.44 1.55
N GLU A 4 -1.42 19.78 2.10
CA GLU A 4 -0.14 19.47 1.51
C GLU A 4 0.14 17.97 1.63
N ILE A 5 0.16 17.26 0.51
CA ILE A 5 0.54 15.86 0.47
C ILE A 5 2.06 15.77 0.46
N ALA A 6 2.62 14.99 1.38
CA ALA A 6 4.06 14.77 1.41
C ALA A 6 4.53 14.17 0.07
N PRO A 7 5.76 14.46 -0.35
CA PRO A 7 6.27 13.97 -1.63
C PRO A 7 6.17 12.45 -1.76
N LYS A 8 6.01 11.99 -3.00
CA LYS A 8 5.99 10.58 -3.30
C LYS A 8 7.30 9.92 -2.88
N TRP A 9 7.23 8.72 -2.32
CA TRP A 9 8.41 7.93 -2.02
C TRP A 9 9.18 7.56 -3.29
N THR A 10 10.50 7.56 -3.18
CA THR A 10 11.39 7.07 -4.23
C THR A 10 11.69 5.58 -4.10
N GLU A 11 11.11 4.94 -3.09
CA GLU A 11 11.27 3.51 -2.81
C GLU A 11 9.92 2.89 -2.47
N PRO A 12 9.76 1.58 -2.62
CA PRO A 12 8.51 0.92 -2.25
C PRO A 12 8.33 0.92 -0.73
N ALA A 13 7.07 0.94 -0.28
CA ALA A 13 6.76 0.82 1.14
C ALA A 13 7.13 -0.56 1.69
N ILE A 14 6.95 -1.59 0.86
CA ILE A 14 7.27 -2.99 1.21
C ILE A 14 7.89 -3.64 -0.02
N ARG A 15 8.87 -4.50 0.23
CA ARG A 15 9.42 -5.39 -0.77
C ARG A 15 9.55 -6.77 -0.16
N VAL A 16 8.98 -7.77 -0.79
CA VAL A 16 8.90 -9.13 -0.22
C VAL A 16 9.06 -10.20 -1.29
N LEU A 17 9.76 -11.26 -0.92
CA LEU A 17 9.93 -12.44 -1.78
C LEU A 17 8.76 -13.40 -1.53
N MET A 18 8.09 -13.83 -2.61
CA MET A 18 6.99 -14.77 -2.52
C MET A 18 7.48 -16.19 -2.30
N MET A 19 6.93 -16.82 -1.28
CA MET A 19 7.39 -18.11 -0.77
C MET A 19 6.36 -19.23 -1.06
N PRO A 20 6.79 -20.50 -1.03
CA PRO A 20 5.86 -21.62 -1.24
C PRO A 20 4.64 -21.61 -0.31
N ARG A 21 4.79 -21.17 0.93
CA ARG A 21 3.68 -21.08 1.90
C ARG A 21 2.58 -20.10 1.49
N ASP A 22 2.88 -19.22 0.54
CA ASP A 22 1.94 -18.20 0.05
C ASP A 22 1.09 -18.69 -1.11
N THR A 23 1.30 -19.92 -1.55
CA THR A 23 0.63 -20.46 -2.75
C THR A 23 -0.79 -20.96 -2.48
N ASN A 24 -1.59 -20.91 -3.53
CA ASN A 24 -2.91 -21.53 -3.59
C ASN A 24 -2.82 -22.96 -4.19
N ALA A 25 -3.98 -23.60 -4.36
CA ALA A 25 -4.05 -24.94 -4.93
C ALA A 25 -3.60 -25.03 -6.40
N HIS A 26 -3.49 -23.87 -7.08
CA HIS A 26 -3.12 -23.81 -8.49
C HIS A 26 -1.63 -23.54 -8.72
N GLY A 27 -0.86 -23.37 -7.67
CA GLY A 27 0.58 -23.09 -7.75
C GLY A 27 0.94 -21.63 -7.93
N THR A 28 -0.04 -20.72 -7.88
CA THR A 28 0.20 -19.28 -7.87
C THR A 28 0.01 -18.73 -6.47
N ILE A 29 0.39 -17.47 -6.26
CA ILE A 29 0.26 -16.85 -4.94
C ILE A 29 -1.21 -16.49 -4.69
N PHE A 30 -1.70 -16.77 -3.50
CA PHE A 30 -3.03 -16.34 -3.08
C PHE A 30 -3.23 -14.86 -3.26
N GLY A 31 -4.35 -14.47 -3.87
CA GLY A 31 -4.73 -13.06 -3.98
C GLY A 31 -4.83 -12.40 -2.61
N GLY A 32 -5.31 -13.12 -1.60
CA GLY A 32 -5.39 -12.61 -0.23
C GLY A 32 -4.04 -12.27 0.39
N VAL A 33 -2.98 -12.97 0.04
CA VAL A 33 -1.62 -12.63 0.48
C VAL A 33 -1.22 -11.27 -0.09
N ILE A 34 -1.44 -11.06 -1.38
CA ILE A 34 -1.15 -9.78 -2.03
C ILE A 34 -1.99 -8.66 -1.40
N LEU A 35 -3.28 -8.89 -1.18
CA LEU A 35 -4.18 -7.91 -0.55
C LEU A 35 -3.74 -7.56 0.88
N SER A 36 -3.24 -8.53 1.64
CA SER A 36 -2.71 -8.31 2.97
C SER A 36 -1.52 -7.35 2.95
N TYR A 37 -0.59 -7.53 2.02
CA TYR A 37 0.55 -6.62 1.87
C TYR A 37 0.12 -5.25 1.32
N ILE A 38 -0.87 -5.21 0.45
CA ILE A 38 -1.44 -3.95 -0.04
C ILE A 38 -1.97 -3.13 1.13
N ASP A 39 -2.72 -3.76 2.03
CA ASP A 39 -3.25 -3.10 3.21
C ASP A 39 -2.13 -2.58 4.11
N GLN A 40 -1.11 -3.38 4.34
CA GLN A 40 0.05 -2.96 5.14
C GLN A 40 0.80 -1.80 4.47
N ALA A 41 1.05 -1.89 3.17
CA ALA A 41 1.76 -0.85 2.43
C ALA A 41 1.00 0.47 2.45
N GLY A 42 -0.32 0.42 2.25
CA GLY A 42 -1.17 1.60 2.33
C GLY A 42 -1.15 2.22 3.73
N ALA A 43 -1.13 1.40 4.77
CA ALA A 43 -1.04 1.88 6.15
C ALA A 43 0.31 2.57 6.43
N ILE A 44 1.39 2.07 5.85
CA ILE A 44 2.71 2.72 5.96
C ILE A 44 2.65 4.10 5.32
N GLU A 45 2.05 4.23 4.16
CA GLU A 45 1.87 5.53 3.51
C GLU A 45 0.98 6.46 4.33
N ALA A 46 -0.12 5.96 4.88
CA ALA A 46 -1.01 6.75 5.72
C ALA A 46 -0.28 7.30 6.96
N ARG A 47 0.58 6.50 7.58
CA ARG A 47 1.40 6.95 8.71
C ARG A 47 2.36 8.05 8.30
N ARG A 48 2.95 7.94 7.14
CA ARG A 48 3.84 8.96 6.61
C ARG A 48 3.12 10.30 6.43
N GLN A 49 1.84 10.27 6.12
CA GLN A 49 1.03 11.48 5.93
C GLN A 49 0.44 12.03 7.25
N GLY A 50 0.66 11.37 8.37
CA GLY A 50 0.26 11.89 9.67
C GLY A 50 -0.80 11.09 10.42
N CYS A 51 -1.25 9.95 9.88
CA CYS A 51 -2.14 9.04 10.61
C CYS A 51 -1.36 8.33 11.71
N VAL A 52 -1.92 8.27 12.92
CA VAL A 52 -1.28 7.61 14.06
C VAL A 52 -1.91 6.25 14.30
N LEU A 53 -3.22 6.22 14.46
CA LEU A 53 -4.03 5.01 14.50
C LEU A 53 -4.98 5.07 13.33
N MET A 54 -5.16 3.97 12.63
CA MET A 54 -6.05 3.96 11.48
C MET A 54 -6.75 2.64 11.34
N VAL A 55 -7.94 2.68 10.77
CA VAL A 55 -8.70 1.50 10.39
C VAL A 55 -8.88 1.50 8.88
N THR A 56 -8.79 0.32 8.30
CA THR A 56 -9.09 0.12 6.88
C THR A 56 -10.59 0.13 6.69
N VAL A 57 -11.09 1.03 5.87
CA VAL A 57 -12.53 1.18 5.63
C VAL A 57 -12.94 0.49 4.35
N SER A 58 -12.13 0.62 3.31
CA SER A 58 -12.43 -0.01 2.02
C SER A 58 -11.17 -0.34 1.26
N LEU A 59 -11.28 -1.36 0.43
CA LEU A 59 -10.27 -1.78 -0.52
C LEU A 59 -10.98 -1.86 -1.86
N ASP A 60 -10.80 -0.84 -2.69
CA ASP A 60 -11.54 -0.68 -3.94
C ASP A 60 -10.65 -0.84 -5.15
N ARG A 61 -11.29 -1.06 -6.30
CA ARG A 61 -10.62 -1.10 -7.60
C ARG A 61 -9.44 -2.06 -7.62
N VAL A 62 -9.62 -3.21 -6.96
CA VAL A 62 -8.60 -4.26 -6.99
C VAL A 62 -8.59 -4.90 -8.36
N VAL A 63 -7.45 -4.85 -9.01
CA VAL A 63 -7.25 -5.48 -10.32
C VAL A 63 -6.03 -6.36 -10.25
N PHE A 64 -6.23 -7.65 -10.50
CA PHE A 64 -5.14 -8.63 -10.65
C PHE A 64 -4.82 -8.74 -12.14
N HIS A 65 -3.79 -8.04 -12.58
CA HIS A 65 -3.40 -8.02 -14.00
C HIS A 65 -2.71 -9.30 -14.45
N GLU A 66 -1.87 -9.83 -13.56
CA GLU A 66 -1.01 -10.96 -13.83
C GLU A 66 -0.93 -11.88 -12.62
N PRO A 67 -0.80 -13.20 -12.81
CA PRO A 67 -0.55 -14.08 -11.68
C PRO A 67 0.81 -13.80 -11.05
N VAL A 68 0.91 -14.07 -9.77
CA VAL A 68 2.16 -13.96 -9.00
C VAL A 68 2.65 -15.36 -8.68
N PHE A 69 3.94 -15.59 -8.81
CA PHE A 69 4.55 -16.91 -8.65
C PHE A 69 5.54 -16.93 -7.48
N VAL A 70 5.78 -18.15 -6.97
CA VAL A 70 6.87 -18.37 -6.00
C VAL A 70 8.18 -17.88 -6.61
N GLY A 71 8.95 -17.15 -5.80
CA GLY A 71 10.22 -16.58 -6.24
C GLY A 71 10.11 -15.18 -6.84
N ASP A 72 8.90 -14.71 -7.12
CA ASP A 72 8.71 -13.32 -7.53
C ASP A 72 9.09 -12.39 -6.37
N LEU A 73 9.85 -11.36 -6.67
CA LEU A 73 10.13 -10.27 -5.74
C LEU A 73 9.11 -9.16 -5.98
N ILE A 74 8.22 -8.96 -5.02
CA ILE A 74 7.12 -8.00 -5.16
C ILE A 74 7.46 -6.71 -4.41
N SER A 75 7.38 -5.60 -5.13
CA SER A 75 7.47 -4.25 -4.57
C SER A 75 6.08 -3.62 -4.53
N PHE A 76 5.74 -3.06 -3.38
CA PHE A 76 4.46 -2.40 -3.15
C PHE A 76 4.71 -0.90 -3.11
N TRP A 77 4.39 -0.24 -4.22
CA TRP A 77 4.55 1.20 -4.40
C TRP A 77 3.28 1.91 -3.94
N THR A 78 3.46 2.97 -3.19
CA THR A 78 2.32 3.71 -2.63
C THR A 78 2.33 5.15 -3.09
N GLU A 79 1.13 5.68 -3.23
CA GLU A 79 0.89 7.09 -3.55
C GLU A 79 -0.36 7.55 -2.84
N THR A 80 -0.26 8.65 -2.11
CA THR A 80 -1.45 9.28 -1.52
C THR A 80 -2.23 9.98 -2.62
N VAL A 81 -3.49 9.59 -2.77
CA VAL A 81 -4.38 10.17 -3.78
C VAL A 81 -5.14 11.35 -3.21
N ARG A 82 -5.60 11.22 -1.96
CA ARG A 82 -6.42 12.24 -1.31
C ARG A 82 -6.29 12.14 0.20
N ILE A 83 -6.27 13.30 0.86
CA ILE A 83 -6.40 13.40 2.31
C ILE A 83 -7.65 14.21 2.60
N GLY A 84 -8.62 13.60 3.26
CA GLY A 84 -9.80 14.27 3.79
C GLY A 84 -9.56 14.73 5.22
N THR A 85 -10.63 15.11 5.92
CA THR A 85 -10.50 15.54 7.32
C THR A 85 -10.04 14.39 8.22
N THR A 86 -10.69 13.24 8.10
CA THR A 86 -10.39 12.05 8.93
C THR A 86 -9.95 10.85 8.11
N SER A 87 -10.04 10.92 6.78
CA SER A 87 -9.77 9.79 5.89
C SER A 87 -8.60 10.09 4.95
N ILE A 88 -7.97 9.03 4.48
CA ILE A 88 -6.91 9.08 3.48
C ILE A 88 -7.12 7.96 2.48
N THR A 89 -6.95 8.29 1.20
CA THR A 89 -7.00 7.32 0.11
C THR A 89 -5.60 7.13 -0.45
N VAL A 90 -5.17 5.89 -0.47
CA VAL A 90 -3.84 5.50 -0.95
C VAL A 90 -3.99 4.56 -2.13
N LYS A 91 -3.29 4.85 -3.20
CA LYS A 91 -3.13 3.92 -4.32
C LYS A 91 -1.90 3.06 -4.08
N VAL A 92 -2.06 1.75 -4.24
CA VAL A 92 -0.96 0.80 -4.14
C VAL A 92 -0.81 0.07 -5.46
N VAL A 93 0.40 0.08 -5.99
CA VAL A 93 0.76 -0.63 -7.23
C VAL A 93 1.79 -1.69 -6.87
N CYS A 94 1.48 -2.93 -7.22
CA CYS A 94 2.34 -4.08 -6.96
C CYS A 94 3.09 -4.46 -8.23
N GLU A 95 4.41 -4.48 -8.13
CA GLU A 95 5.30 -4.75 -9.24
C GLU A 95 6.17 -5.95 -8.93
N ALA A 96 6.18 -6.93 -9.82
CA ALA A 96 7.00 -8.13 -9.68
C ALA A 96 8.29 -8.00 -10.49
N ILE A 97 9.39 -8.43 -9.89
CA ILE A 97 10.64 -8.69 -10.58
C ILE A 97 10.78 -10.21 -10.66
N ARG A 98 10.90 -10.73 -11.88
CA ARG A 98 11.02 -12.17 -12.15
C ARG A 98 12.39 -12.50 -12.68
N GLY A 99 12.90 -13.68 -12.29
CA GLY A 99 14.20 -14.13 -12.75
C GLY A 99 15.35 -13.27 -12.22
N ASN A 100 16.44 -13.27 -12.96
CA ASN A 100 17.68 -12.61 -12.57
C ASN A 100 17.86 -11.21 -13.16
N ASP A 101 16.91 -10.76 -13.99
CA ASP A 101 17.02 -9.44 -14.62
C ASP A 101 16.17 -8.43 -13.83
N PRO A 102 16.81 -7.50 -13.09
CA PRO A 102 16.09 -6.50 -12.34
C PRO A 102 15.32 -5.50 -13.20
N ASN A 103 15.51 -5.53 -14.52
CA ASN A 103 14.78 -4.68 -15.47
C ASN A 103 13.50 -5.36 -15.98
N GLU A 104 13.33 -6.66 -15.74
CA GLU A 104 12.10 -7.37 -16.07
C GLU A 104 11.08 -7.18 -14.95
N ARG A 105 10.33 -6.09 -15.08
CA ARG A 105 9.31 -5.69 -14.11
C ARG A 105 7.93 -5.74 -14.73
N VAL A 106 6.98 -6.28 -13.98
CA VAL A 106 5.59 -6.35 -14.43
C VAL A 106 4.67 -5.91 -13.31
N VAL A 107 3.70 -5.04 -13.64
CA VAL A 107 2.64 -4.68 -12.71
C VAL A 107 1.69 -5.86 -12.60
N VAL A 108 1.56 -6.42 -11.42
CA VAL A 108 0.74 -7.61 -11.18
C VAL A 108 -0.60 -7.28 -10.55
N THR A 109 -0.67 -6.26 -9.71
CA THR A 109 -1.90 -5.91 -8.98
C THR A 109 -1.91 -4.41 -8.69
N GLU A 110 -3.10 -3.85 -8.66
CA GLU A 110 -3.34 -2.47 -8.22
C GLU A 110 -4.57 -2.44 -7.33
N ALA A 111 -4.60 -1.52 -6.38
CA ALA A 111 -5.77 -1.28 -5.54
C ALA A 111 -5.75 0.13 -4.97
N SER A 112 -6.92 0.61 -4.57
CA SER A 112 -7.08 1.83 -3.78
C SER A 112 -7.58 1.44 -2.39
N VAL A 113 -6.94 1.96 -1.36
CA VAL A 113 -7.31 1.67 0.04
C VAL A 113 -7.70 2.97 0.73
N VAL A 114 -8.81 2.94 1.43
CA VAL A 114 -9.25 4.07 2.24
C VAL A 114 -9.08 3.71 3.71
N TYR A 115 -8.41 4.59 4.43
CA TYR A 115 -8.22 4.49 5.87
C TYR A 115 -8.90 5.67 6.57
N VAL A 116 -9.38 5.44 7.78
CA VAL A 116 -9.85 6.50 8.66
C VAL A 116 -8.92 6.58 9.86
N ASN A 117 -8.40 7.78 10.10
CA ASN A 117 -7.61 8.05 11.29
C ASN A 117 -8.53 8.07 12.50
N VAL A 118 -8.16 7.35 13.55
CA VAL A 118 -8.95 7.25 14.78
C VAL A 118 -8.12 7.63 15.99
N GLY A 119 -8.81 8.09 17.03
CA GLY A 119 -8.20 8.34 18.32
C GLY A 119 -8.16 7.09 19.19
N LYS A 120 -7.67 7.25 20.42
CA LYS A 120 -7.63 6.16 21.41
C LYS A 120 -9.03 5.63 21.74
N ASP A 121 -10.05 6.47 21.57
CA ASP A 121 -11.47 6.10 21.74
C ASP A 121 -12.04 5.38 20.52
N ARG A 122 -11.23 5.16 19.50
CA ARG A 122 -11.60 4.53 18.22
C ARG A 122 -12.62 5.33 17.40
N LYS A 123 -12.75 6.62 17.68
CA LYS A 123 -13.60 7.52 16.90
C LYS A 123 -12.78 8.24 15.84
N PRO A 124 -13.38 8.56 14.68
CA PRO A 124 -12.70 9.34 13.65
C PRO A 124 -12.08 10.62 14.22
N THR A 125 -10.84 10.85 13.87
CA THR A 125 -10.05 11.96 14.39
C THR A 125 -9.35 12.65 13.22
N PRO A 126 -9.31 14.00 13.18
CA PRO A 126 -8.62 14.69 12.11
C PRO A 126 -7.19 14.27 11.94
N ILE A 127 -6.78 14.13 10.68
CA ILE A 127 -5.41 13.78 10.35
C ILE A 127 -4.54 15.01 10.55
N ARG A 128 -3.47 14.85 11.34
CA ARG A 128 -2.48 15.91 11.51
C ARG A 128 -1.40 15.72 10.46
N GLN A 129 -1.27 16.69 9.57
CA GLN A 129 -0.23 16.64 8.56
C GLN A 129 1.15 16.80 9.22
N LYS A 130 2.05 15.88 8.85
CA LYS A 130 3.45 15.90 9.28
C LYS A 130 4.38 16.47 8.20
N ALA A 131 3.86 17.26 7.27
CA ALA A 131 4.66 17.83 6.19
C ALA A 131 5.93 18.51 6.73
N ASN A 132 5.82 19.22 7.85
CA ASN A 132 6.93 19.90 8.48
C ASN A 132 8.00 18.95 9.04
N ALA A 133 7.64 17.73 9.39
CA ALA A 133 8.60 16.76 9.92
C ALA A 133 9.55 16.24 8.84
N TYR A 134 9.13 16.28 7.58
CA TYR A 134 9.93 15.84 6.44
C TYR A 134 10.73 16.99 5.82
N ASN A 135 10.35 18.22 6.13
CA ASN A 135 11.00 19.42 5.61
C ASN A 135 11.93 20.08 6.64
N ALA A 136 11.98 19.51 7.81
CA ALA A 136 12.88 20.02 8.87
C ALA A 136 14.33 19.43 8.71
#